data_67092951e901eaec76f4bcbab00e5a6f
#
_entry.id   67092951e901eaec76f4bcbab00e5a6f
#
_cell.length_a   1.000
_cell.length_b   1.000
_cell.length_c   1.000
_cell.angle_alpha   90.00
_cell.angle_beta   90.00
_cell.angle_gamma   90.00
#
_symmetry.space_group_name_H-M   'P 1'
#
loop_
_entity.id
_entity.type
_entity.pdbx_description
1 polymer ?
#
loop_
_entity_poly.entity_id
_entity_poly.type
_entity_poly.pdbx_seq_one_letter_code
_entity_poly.pdbx_strand_id
1 'polypeptide(L)'
;MCASFEKAINSLHAREKYSIFITGSNAFLQSSDLATLFVGRTYEIPVYPFSFAEYLEYFPSRNIYDSLTAYISDGGMAGSYLYRTEDQKRRYINSEVLNALVVRDIVSKYKLRNEQLLHALIDYLMDNVGNLTSIRSIADTLESSRMKADHKTIGKYVDALCKAFAFYRFRRYDVRGKRYLRSEDKYYLVDQSFRFARLGTKNMDYGRVLENIVAMELLRRGYEVYVGVLYKKEIDFVAIKQGEKLYIQVANNISEEKTFEREVSPLLAIKDAFPKMLIARTYQPEYQHEGIRIVDAAEWLSNPIPQKE
;
A
#
# COMPACT_ATOMS: atom_id res chain seq x y z
N MET A 1 -14.95 -7.22 22.79
CA MET A 1 -14.57 -5.84 23.22
C MET A 1 -15.18 -5.60 24.59
N CYS A 2 -14.43 -5.06 25.57
CA CYS A 2 -15.00 -4.65 26.85
C CYS A 2 -15.95 -3.46 26.62
N ALA A 3 -17.19 -3.59 27.08
CA ALA A 3 -18.14 -2.49 26.99
C ALA A 3 -17.62 -1.29 27.83
N SER A 4 -17.70 -0.09 27.28
CA SER A 4 -17.32 1.16 27.99
C SER A 4 -15.83 1.24 28.40
N PHE A 5 -14.91 0.61 27.67
CA PHE A 5 -13.46 0.71 27.95
C PHE A 5 -12.96 2.17 27.85
N GLU A 6 -13.63 3.02 27.08
CA GLU A 6 -13.33 4.43 26.89
C GLU A 6 -13.41 5.20 28.23
N LYS A 7 -14.36 4.84 29.10
CA LYS A 7 -14.49 5.46 30.43
C LYS A 7 -13.29 5.13 31.32
N ALA A 8 -12.81 3.87 31.24
CA ALA A 8 -11.62 3.44 31.98
C ALA A 8 -10.37 4.19 31.50
N ILE A 9 -10.18 4.29 30.17
CA ILE A 9 -9.07 5.03 29.57
C ILE A 9 -9.10 6.51 29.99
N ASN A 10 -10.25 7.18 29.89
CA ASN A 10 -10.38 8.57 30.30
C ASN A 10 -10.10 8.76 31.81
N SER A 11 -10.54 7.82 32.65
CA SER A 11 -10.23 7.85 34.10
C SER A 11 -8.73 7.68 34.38
N LEU A 12 -8.06 6.79 33.65
CA LEU A 12 -6.60 6.60 33.78
C LEU A 12 -5.83 7.81 33.23
N HIS A 13 -6.26 8.37 32.10
CA HIS A 13 -5.65 9.57 31.51
C HIS A 13 -5.75 10.78 32.47
N ALA A 14 -6.91 10.96 33.11
CA ALA A 14 -7.13 12.06 34.07
C ALA A 14 -6.21 12.01 35.32
N ARG A 15 -5.61 10.85 35.58
CA ARG A 15 -4.66 10.69 36.70
C ARG A 15 -3.25 11.15 36.34
N GLU A 16 -2.93 11.37 35.06
CA GLU A 16 -1.61 11.81 34.52
C GLU A 16 -0.42 10.96 34.99
N LYS A 17 -0.66 9.70 35.37
CA LYS A 17 0.35 8.77 35.91
C LYS A 17 0.78 7.69 34.93
N TYR A 18 0.12 7.56 33.75
CA TYR A 18 0.28 6.44 32.86
C TYR A 18 0.51 6.90 31.43
N SER A 19 1.43 6.24 30.74
CA SER A 19 1.48 6.23 29.27
C SER A 19 0.52 5.16 28.76
N ILE A 20 -0.49 5.56 27.99
CA ILE A 20 -1.57 4.66 27.57
C ILE A 20 -1.44 4.40 26.06
N PHE A 21 -1.32 3.13 25.67
CA PHE A 21 -1.29 2.70 24.29
C PHE A 21 -2.54 1.88 24.00
N ILE A 22 -3.25 2.24 22.93
CA ILE A 22 -4.43 1.53 22.44
C ILE A 22 -4.10 1.00 21.05
N THR A 23 -4.31 -0.30 20.81
CA THR A 23 -4.05 -0.90 19.52
C THR A 23 -5.35 -1.39 18.88
N GLY A 24 -5.41 -1.38 17.55
CA GLY A 24 -6.53 -1.90 16.79
C GLY A 24 -6.12 -2.26 15.37
N SER A 25 -6.71 -3.33 14.85
CA SER A 25 -6.43 -3.89 13.52
C SER A 25 -7.12 -3.16 12.36
N ASN A 26 -7.89 -2.12 12.64
CA ASN A 26 -8.60 -1.37 11.61
C ASN A 26 -8.91 0.05 12.07
N ALA A 27 -9.40 0.89 11.18
CA ALA A 27 -9.82 2.26 11.46
C ALA A 27 -10.95 2.39 12.53
N PHE A 28 -11.20 1.33 13.33
CA PHE A 28 -12.12 1.41 14.46
C PHE A 28 -11.67 2.46 15.48
N LEU A 29 -10.36 2.58 15.71
CA LEU A 29 -9.82 3.63 16.57
C LEU A 29 -9.96 5.04 15.95
N GLN A 30 -10.14 5.12 14.63
CA GLN A 30 -10.47 6.34 13.87
C GLN A 30 -11.98 6.52 13.69
N SER A 31 -12.82 5.59 14.18
CA SER A 31 -14.28 5.78 14.08
C SER A 31 -14.68 7.06 14.80
N SER A 32 -15.66 7.78 14.25
CA SER A 32 -16.17 9.05 14.78
C SER A 32 -16.46 8.99 16.29
N ASP A 33 -16.80 7.81 16.78
CA ASP A 33 -17.16 7.61 18.18
C ASP A 33 -15.95 7.63 19.11
N LEU A 34 -14.83 6.97 18.72
CA LEU A 34 -13.59 7.00 19.52
C LEU A 34 -12.78 8.28 19.27
N ALA A 35 -12.74 8.75 18.03
CA ALA A 35 -12.09 10.03 17.73
C ALA A 35 -12.70 11.18 18.54
N THR A 36 -14.04 11.23 18.68
CA THR A 36 -14.72 12.25 19.53
C THR A 36 -14.42 12.10 21.00
N LEU A 37 -14.27 10.89 21.51
CA LEU A 37 -13.99 10.62 22.93
C LEU A 37 -12.56 10.97 23.34
N PHE A 38 -11.63 10.98 22.39
CA PHE A 38 -10.20 11.22 22.65
C PHE A 38 -9.63 12.43 21.90
N VAL A 39 -10.48 13.31 21.32
CA VAL A 39 -10.05 14.50 20.57
C VAL A 39 -9.01 15.31 21.33
N GLY A 40 -7.88 15.59 20.66
CA GLY A 40 -6.79 16.41 21.21
C GLY A 40 -5.93 15.72 22.27
N ARG A 41 -6.16 14.42 22.53
CA ARG A 41 -5.45 13.66 23.59
C ARG A 41 -4.73 12.42 23.07
N THR A 42 -4.78 12.16 21.77
CA THR A 42 -4.17 10.98 21.14
C THR A 42 -3.23 11.36 20.03
N TYR A 43 -2.18 10.57 19.90
CA TYR A 43 -1.29 10.57 18.75
C TYR A 43 -1.42 9.22 18.03
N GLU A 44 -1.65 9.23 16.73
CA GLU A 44 -1.79 8.02 15.93
C GLU A 44 -0.43 7.56 15.44
N ILE A 45 -0.13 6.28 15.68
CA ILE A 45 1.07 5.62 15.19
C ILE A 45 0.64 4.52 14.21
N PRO A 46 0.74 4.73 12.89
CA PRO A 46 0.45 3.70 11.92
C PRO A 46 1.54 2.61 11.97
N VAL A 47 1.12 1.35 12.16
CA VAL A 47 2.01 0.19 12.14
C VAL A 47 1.78 -0.56 10.84
N TYR A 48 2.81 -0.59 9.99
CA TYR A 48 2.80 -1.31 8.73
C TYR A 48 3.39 -2.73 8.88
N PRO A 49 3.16 -3.64 7.92
CA PRO A 49 3.98 -4.85 7.79
C PRO A 49 5.48 -4.48 7.71
N PHE A 50 6.37 -5.41 7.98
CA PHE A 50 7.80 -5.13 7.92
C PHE A 50 8.20 -4.52 6.57
N SER A 51 9.00 -3.46 6.63
CA SER A 51 9.69 -2.89 5.48
C SER A 51 10.77 -3.85 4.97
N PHE A 52 11.31 -3.57 3.80
CA PHE A 52 12.46 -4.31 3.30
C PHE A 52 13.68 -4.14 4.22
N ALA A 53 13.89 -2.97 4.81
CA ALA A 53 14.96 -2.74 5.78
C ALA A 53 14.80 -3.64 7.02
N GLU A 54 13.59 -3.70 7.60
CA GLU A 54 13.29 -4.59 8.73
C GLU A 54 13.39 -6.09 8.35
N TYR A 55 13.05 -6.44 7.11
CA TYR A 55 13.27 -7.80 6.59
C TYR A 55 14.75 -8.16 6.53
N LEU A 56 15.63 -7.23 6.14
CA LEU A 56 17.07 -7.42 6.14
C LEU A 56 17.65 -7.60 7.55
N GLU A 57 17.12 -6.88 8.53
CA GLU A 57 17.49 -7.06 9.94
C GLU A 57 17.10 -8.45 10.45
N TYR A 58 15.92 -8.95 10.04
CA TYR A 58 15.45 -10.28 10.42
C TYR A 58 16.22 -11.41 9.71
N PHE A 59 16.68 -11.19 8.47
CA PHE A 59 17.42 -12.14 7.63
C PHE A 59 18.81 -11.62 7.21
N PRO A 60 19.73 -11.37 8.15
CA PRO A 60 20.98 -10.63 7.88
C PRO A 60 22.00 -11.35 6.99
N SER A 61 21.83 -12.65 6.73
CA SER A 61 22.81 -13.47 6.00
C SER A 61 22.69 -13.42 4.48
N ARG A 62 21.72 -12.69 3.92
CA ARG A 62 21.45 -12.64 2.49
C ARG A 62 22.07 -11.40 1.83
N ASN A 63 22.47 -11.55 0.56
CA ASN A 63 22.79 -10.41 -0.30
C ASN A 63 21.52 -9.54 -0.48
N ILE A 64 21.68 -8.22 -0.55
CA ILE A 64 20.57 -7.27 -0.63
C ILE A 64 19.67 -7.51 -1.84
N TYR A 65 20.21 -7.86 -2.99
CA TYR A 65 19.48 -8.10 -4.23
C TYR A 65 18.70 -9.42 -4.19
N ASP A 66 19.33 -10.46 -3.63
CA ASP A 66 18.69 -11.76 -3.39
C ASP A 66 17.61 -11.62 -2.33
N SER A 67 17.87 -10.81 -1.31
CA SER A 67 16.91 -10.49 -0.25
C SER A 67 15.68 -9.75 -0.79
N LEU A 68 15.86 -8.80 -1.72
CA LEU A 68 14.71 -8.13 -2.35
C LEU A 68 13.90 -9.15 -3.17
N THR A 69 14.55 -10.05 -3.88
CA THR A 69 13.86 -11.11 -4.63
C THR A 69 13.05 -12.03 -3.70
N ALA A 70 13.58 -12.36 -2.53
CA ALA A 70 12.86 -13.13 -1.52
C ALA A 70 11.72 -12.31 -0.89
N TYR A 71 11.97 -11.04 -0.53
CA TYR A 71 10.96 -10.14 0.06
C TYR A 71 9.77 -9.89 -0.86
N ILE A 72 9.98 -9.85 -2.18
CA ILE A 72 8.90 -9.73 -3.17
C ILE A 72 7.85 -10.84 -2.99
N SER A 73 8.27 -12.06 -2.64
CA SER A 73 7.35 -13.20 -2.42
C SER A 73 6.95 -13.38 -0.95
N ASP A 74 7.89 -13.20 -0.03
CA ASP A 74 7.65 -13.39 1.41
C ASP A 74 6.75 -12.28 1.99
N GLY A 75 6.91 -11.05 1.50
CA GLY A 75 6.26 -9.87 2.06
C GLY A 75 6.79 -9.46 3.42
N GLY A 76 6.08 -8.55 4.06
CA GLY A 76 6.38 -8.00 5.38
C GLY A 76 5.52 -8.56 6.52
N MET A 77 4.69 -9.59 6.28
CA MET A 77 3.88 -10.21 7.33
C MET A 77 4.76 -11.08 8.24
N ALA A 78 5.37 -10.45 9.25
CA ALA A 78 6.38 -11.06 10.13
C ALA A 78 5.94 -12.38 10.76
N GLY A 79 4.65 -12.56 11.08
CA GLY A 79 4.12 -13.82 11.60
C GLY A 79 4.30 -15.00 10.62
N SER A 80 4.39 -14.73 9.30
CA SER A 80 4.63 -15.76 8.30
C SER A 80 6.05 -16.34 8.35
N TYR A 81 7.02 -15.59 8.88
CA TYR A 81 8.43 -16.01 8.96
C TYR A 81 8.66 -17.14 9.97
N LEU A 82 7.71 -17.40 10.85
CA LEU A 82 7.74 -18.54 11.78
C LEU A 82 7.52 -19.89 11.08
N TYR A 83 7.02 -19.87 9.85
CA TYR A 83 6.73 -21.08 9.08
C TYR A 83 7.87 -21.43 8.12
N ARG A 84 8.17 -22.72 7.99
CA ARG A 84 9.33 -23.21 7.24
C ARG A 84 9.07 -23.44 5.75
N THR A 85 7.81 -23.75 5.38
CA THR A 85 7.46 -24.05 3.99
C THR A 85 6.55 -22.97 3.40
N GLU A 86 6.65 -22.77 2.10
CA GLU A 86 5.81 -21.82 1.37
C GLU A 86 4.30 -22.12 1.53
N ASP A 87 3.93 -23.41 1.56
CA ASP A 87 2.53 -23.82 1.77
C ASP A 87 2.03 -23.42 3.16
N GLN A 88 2.86 -23.55 4.19
CA GLN A 88 2.53 -23.10 5.54
C GLN A 88 2.38 -21.59 5.62
N LYS A 89 3.31 -20.83 5.04
CA LYS A 89 3.25 -19.36 4.94
C LYS A 89 1.97 -18.90 4.23
N ARG A 90 1.70 -19.47 3.06
CA ARG A 90 0.50 -19.16 2.27
C ARG A 90 -0.80 -19.46 3.03
N ARG A 91 -0.85 -20.60 3.71
CA ARG A 91 -2.01 -20.97 4.54
C ARG A 91 -2.20 -19.99 5.69
N TYR A 92 -1.14 -19.62 6.39
CA TYR A 92 -1.19 -18.64 7.47
C TYR A 92 -1.72 -17.29 6.95
N ILE A 93 -1.12 -16.75 5.89
CA ILE A 93 -1.50 -15.44 5.34
C ILE A 93 -2.97 -15.46 4.86
N ASN A 94 -3.38 -16.51 4.14
CA ASN A 94 -4.73 -16.55 3.57
C ASN A 94 -5.80 -16.86 4.63
N SER A 95 -5.56 -17.80 5.52
CA SER A 95 -6.58 -18.26 6.48
C SER A 95 -6.60 -17.43 7.75
N GLU A 96 -5.42 -17.20 8.37
CA GLU A 96 -5.36 -16.53 9.67
C GLU A 96 -5.35 -15.01 9.54
N VAL A 97 -4.69 -14.47 8.51
CA VAL A 97 -4.60 -13.01 8.35
C VAL A 97 -5.76 -12.50 7.48
N LEU A 98 -5.81 -12.90 6.21
CA LEU A 98 -6.78 -12.35 5.28
C LEU A 98 -8.23 -12.71 5.64
N ASN A 99 -8.54 -13.99 5.81
CA ASN A 99 -9.90 -14.41 6.08
C ASN A 99 -10.32 -14.14 7.52
N ALA A 100 -9.49 -14.47 8.51
CA ALA A 100 -9.87 -14.34 9.90
C ALA A 100 -9.87 -12.88 10.39
N LEU A 101 -8.82 -12.10 10.06
CA LEU A 101 -8.68 -10.74 10.57
C LEU A 101 -9.31 -9.70 9.63
N VAL A 102 -9.17 -9.87 8.31
CA VAL A 102 -9.66 -8.87 7.36
C VAL A 102 -11.12 -9.14 7.00
N VAL A 103 -11.43 -10.30 6.43
CA VAL A 103 -12.78 -10.59 5.91
C VAL A 103 -13.81 -10.64 7.03
N ARG A 104 -13.57 -11.43 8.07
CA ARG A 104 -14.53 -11.58 9.19
C ARG A 104 -14.78 -10.26 9.91
N ASP A 105 -13.72 -9.47 10.17
CA ASP A 105 -13.86 -8.19 10.86
C ASP A 105 -14.60 -7.16 9.99
N ILE A 106 -14.34 -7.13 8.68
CA ILE A 106 -15.04 -6.26 7.73
C ILE A 106 -16.52 -6.66 7.65
N VAL A 107 -16.83 -7.94 7.45
CA VAL A 107 -18.20 -8.44 7.36
C VAL A 107 -18.99 -8.09 8.62
N SER A 108 -18.43 -8.37 9.79
CA SER A 108 -19.07 -8.08 11.08
C SER A 108 -19.28 -6.58 11.30
N LYS A 109 -18.24 -5.77 11.13
CA LYS A 109 -18.25 -4.33 11.43
C LYS A 109 -19.16 -3.53 10.49
N TYR A 110 -19.05 -3.79 9.19
CA TYR A 110 -19.80 -3.04 8.18
C TYR A 110 -21.12 -3.70 7.79
N LYS A 111 -21.48 -4.82 8.48
CA LYS A 111 -22.71 -5.59 8.25
C LYS A 111 -22.88 -5.94 6.77
N LEU A 112 -21.82 -6.39 6.14
CA LEU A 112 -21.82 -6.75 4.74
C LEU A 112 -22.62 -8.07 4.56
N ARG A 113 -23.56 -8.06 3.60
CA ARG A 113 -24.49 -9.18 3.41
C ARG A 113 -23.99 -10.25 2.45
N ASN A 114 -23.04 -9.91 1.59
CA ASN A 114 -22.55 -10.81 0.54
C ASN A 114 -21.02 -10.97 0.66
N GLU A 115 -20.63 -12.02 1.39
CA GLU A 115 -19.23 -12.37 1.61
C GLU A 115 -18.54 -12.85 0.32
N GLN A 116 -19.29 -13.56 -0.55
CA GLN A 116 -18.76 -13.99 -1.86
C GLN A 116 -18.37 -12.79 -2.73
N LEU A 117 -19.20 -11.75 -2.74
CA LEU A 117 -18.89 -10.51 -3.43
C LEU A 117 -17.63 -9.83 -2.85
N LEU A 118 -17.47 -9.85 -1.51
CA LEU A 118 -16.28 -9.31 -0.87
C LEU A 118 -15.01 -10.06 -1.30
N HIS A 119 -15.07 -11.39 -1.33
CA HIS A 119 -13.95 -12.21 -1.81
C HIS A 119 -13.61 -11.93 -3.27
N ALA A 120 -14.61 -11.88 -4.15
CA ALA A 120 -14.38 -11.58 -5.57
C ALA A 120 -13.81 -10.17 -5.78
N LEU A 121 -14.24 -9.19 -4.96
CA LEU A 121 -13.70 -7.85 -4.99
C LEU A 121 -12.24 -7.81 -4.51
N ILE A 122 -11.90 -8.56 -3.47
CA ILE A 122 -10.52 -8.71 -2.99
C ILE A 122 -9.65 -9.30 -4.11
N ASP A 123 -10.10 -10.38 -4.75
CA ASP A 123 -9.37 -11.03 -5.85
C ASP A 123 -9.17 -10.07 -7.03
N TYR A 124 -10.22 -9.34 -7.40
CA TYR A 124 -10.14 -8.33 -8.46
C TYR A 124 -9.11 -7.24 -8.13
N LEU A 125 -9.17 -6.67 -6.93
CA LEU A 125 -8.25 -5.61 -6.53
C LEU A 125 -6.80 -6.10 -6.42
N MET A 126 -6.58 -7.35 -5.96
CA MET A 126 -5.26 -7.98 -5.93
C MET A 126 -4.66 -8.20 -7.31
N ASP A 127 -5.49 -8.60 -8.28
CA ASP A 127 -5.04 -8.83 -9.65
C ASP A 127 -4.83 -7.51 -10.43
N ASN A 128 -5.49 -6.44 -9.99
CA ASN A 128 -5.41 -5.11 -10.58
C ASN A 128 -4.62 -4.10 -9.74
N VAL A 129 -3.73 -4.56 -8.86
CA VAL A 129 -2.85 -3.67 -8.09
C VAL A 129 -2.07 -2.75 -9.03
N GLY A 130 -2.04 -1.45 -8.72
CA GLY A 130 -1.37 -0.43 -9.53
C GLY A 130 -2.09 -0.08 -10.85
N ASN A 131 -3.24 -0.67 -11.16
CA ASN A 131 -4.05 -0.27 -12.32
C ASN A 131 -5.02 0.85 -11.94
N LEU A 132 -5.18 1.81 -12.85
CA LEU A 132 -6.27 2.77 -12.76
C LEU A 132 -7.61 2.05 -12.82
N THR A 133 -8.43 2.25 -11.81
CA THR A 133 -9.68 1.51 -11.64
C THR A 133 -10.78 2.43 -11.11
N SER A 134 -11.96 2.36 -11.72
CA SER A 134 -13.16 3.04 -11.22
C SER A 134 -14.11 2.04 -10.56
N ILE A 135 -14.92 2.52 -9.63
CA ILE A 135 -15.99 1.69 -9.01
C ILE A 135 -16.91 1.11 -10.09
N ARG A 136 -17.12 1.86 -11.17
CA ARG A 136 -17.94 1.40 -12.30
C ARG A 136 -17.29 0.24 -13.05
N SER A 137 -16.01 0.35 -13.41
CA SER A 137 -15.30 -0.74 -14.09
C SER A 137 -15.20 -2.01 -13.26
N ILE A 138 -15.06 -1.85 -11.93
CA ILE A 138 -15.12 -3.00 -11.00
C ILE A 138 -16.50 -3.68 -11.09
N ALA A 139 -17.58 -2.91 -10.99
CA ALA A 139 -18.93 -3.43 -11.04
C ALA A 139 -19.21 -4.15 -12.37
N ASP A 140 -18.85 -3.54 -13.50
CA ASP A 140 -19.03 -4.10 -14.84
C ASP A 140 -18.27 -5.43 -15.00
N THR A 141 -17.05 -5.52 -14.46
CA THR A 141 -16.24 -6.76 -14.49
C THR A 141 -16.85 -7.85 -13.62
N LEU A 142 -17.30 -7.52 -12.40
CA LEU A 142 -17.93 -8.50 -11.52
C LEU A 142 -19.28 -8.98 -12.05
N GLU A 143 -20.05 -8.11 -12.71
CA GLU A 143 -21.30 -8.48 -13.39
C GLU A 143 -21.06 -9.47 -14.53
N SER A 144 -19.98 -9.28 -15.32
CA SER A 144 -19.59 -10.24 -16.36
C SER A 144 -19.30 -11.63 -15.80
N SER A 145 -18.87 -11.71 -14.55
CA SER A 145 -18.63 -12.93 -13.77
C SER A 145 -19.88 -13.44 -13.03
N ARG A 146 -21.08 -12.97 -13.41
CA ARG A 146 -22.38 -13.31 -12.81
C ARG A 146 -22.56 -12.87 -11.35
N MET A 147 -21.75 -11.95 -10.89
CA MET A 147 -21.87 -11.36 -9.56
C MET A 147 -22.50 -9.96 -9.66
N LYS A 148 -23.83 -9.90 -9.59
CA LYS A 148 -24.54 -8.61 -9.66
C LYS A 148 -24.40 -7.82 -8.36
N ALA A 149 -23.85 -6.62 -8.46
CA ALA A 149 -23.87 -5.64 -7.39
C ALA A 149 -23.91 -4.22 -7.98
N ASP A 150 -24.69 -3.36 -7.33
CA ASP A 150 -24.73 -1.96 -7.73
C ASP A 150 -23.45 -1.22 -7.31
N HIS A 151 -23.16 -0.10 -7.99
CA HIS A 151 -21.96 0.71 -7.74
C HIS A 151 -21.85 1.20 -6.30
N LYS A 152 -22.97 1.46 -5.63
CA LYS A 152 -22.97 1.94 -4.23
C LYS A 152 -22.51 0.82 -3.30
N THR A 153 -22.93 -0.42 -3.56
CA THR A 153 -22.50 -1.60 -2.80
C THR A 153 -21.01 -1.86 -3.02
N ILE A 154 -20.53 -1.86 -4.28
CA ILE A 154 -19.10 -1.99 -4.57
C ILE A 154 -18.28 -0.89 -3.89
N GLY A 155 -18.72 0.37 -4.00
CA GLY A 155 -18.05 1.49 -3.34
C GLY A 155 -17.95 1.32 -1.82
N LYS A 156 -19.03 0.88 -1.15
CA LYS A 156 -19.01 0.59 0.28
C LYS A 156 -18.02 -0.52 0.66
N TYR A 157 -17.91 -1.57 -0.16
CA TYR A 157 -17.01 -2.68 0.09
C TYR A 157 -15.55 -2.27 -0.11
N VAL A 158 -15.26 -1.50 -1.16
CA VAL A 158 -13.93 -0.90 -1.38
C VAL A 158 -13.54 0.02 -0.22
N ASP A 159 -14.47 0.88 0.22
CA ASP A 159 -14.23 1.77 1.36
C ASP A 159 -13.99 0.98 2.66
N ALA A 160 -14.70 -0.13 2.87
CA ALA A 160 -14.49 -1.00 4.02
C ALA A 160 -13.11 -1.66 4.00
N LEU A 161 -12.66 -2.15 2.82
CA LEU A 161 -11.33 -2.72 2.63
C LEU A 161 -10.21 -1.69 2.88
N CYS A 162 -10.39 -0.46 2.42
CA CYS A 162 -9.44 0.62 2.68
C CYS A 162 -9.41 1.01 4.17
N LYS A 163 -10.58 1.10 4.83
CA LYS A 163 -10.68 1.39 6.26
C LYS A 163 -10.16 0.26 7.15
N ALA A 164 -10.10 -0.95 6.65
CA ALA A 164 -9.47 -2.09 7.32
C ALA A 164 -7.96 -2.18 7.05
N PHE A 165 -7.37 -1.21 6.37
CA PHE A 165 -5.97 -1.17 5.95
C PHE A 165 -5.53 -2.38 5.09
N ALA A 166 -6.47 -3.08 4.46
CA ALA A 166 -6.14 -4.15 3.52
C ALA A 166 -5.65 -3.59 2.19
N PHE A 167 -6.24 -2.47 1.78
CA PHE A 167 -5.87 -1.73 0.57
C PHE A 167 -5.72 -0.24 0.87
N TYR A 168 -4.83 0.41 0.13
CA TYR A 168 -4.63 1.85 0.13
C TYR A 168 -5.05 2.43 -1.20
N ARG A 169 -5.91 3.47 -1.17
CA ARG A 169 -6.41 4.16 -2.33
C ARG A 169 -5.54 5.38 -2.64
N PHE A 170 -4.93 5.41 -3.82
CA PHE A 170 -4.17 6.55 -4.31
C PHE A 170 -4.99 7.27 -5.37
N ARG A 171 -5.31 8.53 -5.08
CA ARG A 171 -6.06 9.39 -5.97
C ARG A 171 -5.18 9.98 -7.04
N ARG A 172 -5.77 10.37 -8.16
CA ARG A 172 -5.05 11.05 -9.24
C ARG A 172 -4.79 12.51 -8.92
N TYR A 173 -3.60 12.98 -9.30
CA TYR A 173 -3.15 14.35 -9.18
C TYR A 173 -2.73 14.90 -10.55
N ASP A 174 -3.40 15.96 -11.02
CA ASP A 174 -3.03 16.67 -12.25
C ASP A 174 -1.78 17.51 -11.98
N VAL A 175 -0.65 17.06 -12.49
CA VAL A 175 0.66 17.70 -12.27
C VAL A 175 0.69 19.12 -12.82
N ARG A 176 0.08 19.37 -13.98
CA ARG A 176 0.01 20.69 -14.59
C ARG A 176 -0.99 21.61 -13.89
N GLY A 177 -2.21 21.14 -13.69
CA GLY A 177 -3.30 21.88 -13.05
C GLY A 177 -3.17 21.98 -11.54
N LYS A 178 -2.23 21.25 -10.94
CA LYS A 178 -1.99 21.18 -9.47
C LYS A 178 -3.26 20.93 -8.69
N ARG A 179 -4.10 20.00 -9.17
CA ARG A 179 -5.41 19.69 -8.60
C ARG A 179 -5.65 18.19 -8.52
N TYR A 180 -6.47 17.80 -7.56
CA TYR A 180 -6.91 16.42 -7.39
C TYR A 180 -8.04 16.07 -8.38
N LEU A 181 -7.96 14.89 -8.99
CA LEU A 181 -8.97 14.38 -9.91
C LEU A 181 -9.87 13.36 -9.18
N ARG A 182 -11.12 13.25 -9.59
CA ARG A 182 -12.13 12.41 -8.94
C ARG A 182 -12.55 11.19 -9.75
N SER A 183 -11.81 10.83 -10.80
CA SER A 183 -12.28 9.85 -11.76
C SER A 183 -11.90 8.42 -11.38
N GLU A 184 -10.67 8.05 -11.57
CA GLU A 184 -10.15 6.70 -11.35
C GLU A 184 -9.04 6.77 -10.31
N ASP A 185 -8.95 5.72 -9.50
CA ASP A 185 -7.94 5.59 -8.47
C ASP A 185 -7.07 4.36 -8.73
N LYS A 186 -5.86 4.32 -8.19
CA LYS A 186 -5.11 3.08 -8.04
C LYS A 186 -5.28 2.53 -6.63
N TYR A 187 -5.25 1.20 -6.53
CA TYR A 187 -5.33 0.51 -5.24
C TYR A 187 -4.07 -0.31 -5.04
N TYR A 188 -3.46 -0.18 -3.86
CA TYR A 188 -2.27 -0.91 -3.46
C TYR A 188 -2.58 -1.77 -2.24
N LEU A 189 -2.00 -2.97 -2.19
CA LEU A 189 -2.10 -3.88 -1.05
C LEU A 189 -1.22 -3.39 0.10
N VAL A 190 -1.67 -3.58 1.32
CA VAL A 190 -0.84 -3.36 2.51
C VAL A 190 0.42 -4.21 2.48
N ASP A 191 0.33 -5.41 1.91
CA ASP A 191 1.44 -6.34 1.75
C ASP A 191 1.24 -7.25 0.54
N GLN A 192 2.27 -7.38 -0.29
CA GLN A 192 2.21 -8.17 -1.52
C GLN A 192 2.06 -9.68 -1.27
N SER A 193 2.44 -10.17 -0.08
CA SER A 193 2.28 -11.58 0.27
C SER A 193 0.82 -12.06 0.23
N PHE A 194 -0.15 -11.17 0.42
CA PHE A 194 -1.56 -11.50 0.26
C PHE A 194 -1.89 -11.97 -1.15
N ARG A 195 -1.35 -11.27 -2.17
CA ARG A 195 -1.53 -11.67 -3.56
C ARG A 195 -0.90 -13.03 -3.83
N PHE A 196 0.34 -13.23 -3.35
CA PHE A 196 1.04 -14.52 -3.50
C PHE A 196 0.29 -15.66 -2.83
N ALA A 197 -0.18 -15.44 -1.60
CA ALA A 197 -0.90 -16.46 -0.85
C ALA A 197 -2.22 -16.85 -1.54
N ARG A 198 -2.93 -15.88 -2.11
CA ARG A 198 -4.28 -16.08 -2.63
C ARG A 198 -4.33 -16.42 -4.11
N LEU A 199 -3.58 -15.72 -4.94
CA LEU A 199 -3.61 -15.86 -6.40
C LEU A 199 -2.40 -16.64 -6.96
N GLY A 200 -1.37 -16.83 -6.16
CA GLY A 200 -0.11 -17.45 -6.58
C GLY A 200 0.69 -16.53 -7.52
N THR A 201 1.56 -17.16 -8.32
CA THR A 201 2.49 -16.45 -9.22
C THR A 201 2.01 -16.43 -10.68
N LYS A 202 0.88 -17.06 -10.99
CA LYS A 202 0.37 -17.09 -12.35
C LYS A 202 0.02 -15.67 -12.85
N ASN A 203 0.50 -15.33 -14.04
CA ASN A 203 0.28 -14.02 -14.69
C ASN A 203 0.73 -12.82 -13.84
N MET A 204 1.75 -12.99 -13.01
CA MET A 204 2.21 -11.94 -12.12
C MET A 204 3.07 -10.93 -12.86
N ASP A 205 2.69 -9.66 -12.72
CA ASP A 205 3.48 -8.52 -13.16
C ASP A 205 4.41 -8.06 -12.02
N TYR A 206 5.68 -8.42 -12.11
CA TYR A 206 6.68 -8.03 -11.11
C TYR A 206 6.93 -6.52 -11.04
N GLY A 207 6.67 -5.79 -12.12
CA GLY A 207 6.73 -4.32 -12.12
C GLY A 207 5.70 -3.74 -11.16
N ARG A 208 4.45 -4.22 -11.23
CA ARG A 208 3.37 -3.78 -10.32
C ARG A 208 3.59 -4.23 -8.88
N VAL A 209 4.20 -5.40 -8.67
CA VAL A 209 4.55 -5.84 -7.31
C VAL A 209 5.60 -4.90 -6.72
N LEU A 210 6.61 -4.53 -7.49
CA LEU A 210 7.62 -3.56 -7.05
C LEU A 210 7.00 -2.18 -6.82
N GLU A 211 6.10 -1.74 -7.71
CA GLU A 211 5.34 -0.50 -7.54
C GLU A 211 4.53 -0.51 -6.23
N ASN A 212 3.89 -1.64 -5.90
CA ASN A 212 3.18 -1.80 -4.61
C ASN A 212 4.12 -1.68 -3.40
N ILE A 213 5.29 -2.29 -3.45
CA ILE A 213 6.29 -2.20 -2.37
C ILE A 213 6.74 -0.75 -2.19
N VAL A 214 7.03 -0.05 -3.28
CA VAL A 214 7.42 1.38 -3.26
C VAL A 214 6.27 2.24 -2.74
N ALA A 215 5.01 1.98 -3.14
CA ALA A 215 3.84 2.68 -2.63
C ALA A 215 3.75 2.60 -1.10
N MET A 216 3.89 1.40 -0.55
CA MET A 216 3.84 1.19 0.90
C MET A 216 5.02 1.82 1.61
N GLU A 217 6.21 1.78 1.02
CA GLU A 217 7.39 2.43 1.58
C GLU A 217 7.25 3.95 1.61
N LEU A 218 6.68 4.57 0.59
CA LEU A 218 6.40 6.02 0.57
C LEU A 218 5.43 6.42 1.68
N LEU A 219 4.36 5.64 1.92
CA LEU A 219 3.46 5.87 3.04
C LEU A 219 4.18 5.75 4.38
N ARG A 220 5.01 4.71 4.55
CA ARG A 220 5.83 4.50 5.76
C ARG A 220 6.78 5.67 6.02
N ARG A 221 7.36 6.25 4.97
CA ARG A 221 8.19 7.46 5.05
C ARG A 221 7.40 8.74 5.32
N GLY A 222 6.07 8.64 5.47
CA GLY A 222 5.19 9.75 5.82
C GLY A 222 4.88 10.69 4.67
N TYR A 223 4.94 10.20 3.43
CA TYR A 223 4.45 10.96 2.28
C TYR A 223 2.94 10.81 2.12
N GLU A 224 2.29 11.88 1.70
CA GLU A 224 1.00 11.80 1.02
C GLU A 224 1.27 11.42 -0.43
N VAL A 225 0.66 10.34 -0.91
CA VAL A 225 1.00 9.75 -2.21
C VAL A 225 -0.20 9.77 -3.15
N TYR A 226 0.06 10.20 -4.38
CA TYR A 226 -0.93 10.32 -5.44
C TYR A 226 -0.39 9.72 -6.74
N VAL A 227 -1.28 9.36 -7.65
CA VAL A 227 -0.94 8.96 -9.02
C VAL A 227 -0.85 10.23 -9.87
N GLY A 228 0.29 10.48 -10.47
CA GLY A 228 0.50 11.67 -11.29
C GLY A 228 -0.14 11.54 -12.68
N VAL A 229 -0.75 12.63 -13.15
CA VAL A 229 -1.28 12.74 -14.51
C VAL A 229 -0.70 13.96 -15.16
N LEU A 230 0.00 13.77 -16.28
CA LEU A 230 0.51 14.86 -17.10
C LEU A 230 0.06 14.68 -18.54
N TYR A 231 -0.99 15.40 -18.96
CA TYR A 231 -1.69 15.20 -20.24
C TYR A 231 -2.23 13.76 -20.36
N LYS A 232 -1.64 12.97 -21.28
CA LYS A 232 -1.96 11.56 -21.50
C LYS A 232 -0.96 10.60 -20.84
N LYS A 233 0.06 11.12 -20.18
CA LYS A 233 1.10 10.31 -19.51
C LYS A 233 0.74 10.15 -18.04
N GLU A 234 1.02 8.99 -17.53
CA GLU A 234 0.93 8.67 -16.10
C GLU A 234 2.33 8.80 -15.48
N ILE A 235 2.35 9.21 -14.23
CA ILE A 235 3.52 9.15 -13.35
C ILE A 235 3.07 8.31 -12.17
N ASP A 236 3.82 7.24 -11.87
CA ASP A 236 3.39 6.28 -10.87
C ASP A 236 3.09 6.95 -9.54
N PHE A 237 3.99 7.83 -9.06
CA PHE A 237 3.77 8.54 -7.82
C PHE A 237 4.14 10.02 -7.86
N VAL A 238 3.26 10.81 -7.27
CA VAL A 238 3.54 12.16 -6.79
C VAL A 238 3.51 12.10 -5.27
N ALA A 239 4.68 12.07 -4.65
CA ALA A 239 4.83 11.98 -3.20
C ALA A 239 5.02 13.38 -2.63
N ILE A 240 4.19 13.78 -1.66
CA ILE A 240 4.17 15.12 -1.05
C ILE A 240 4.44 15.00 0.44
N LYS A 241 5.41 15.75 0.95
CA LYS A 241 5.72 15.81 2.37
C LYS A 241 6.18 17.22 2.75
N GLN A 242 5.51 17.84 3.72
CA GLN A 242 5.84 19.18 4.21
C GLN A 242 5.90 20.25 3.08
N GLY A 243 5.06 20.11 2.05
CA GLY A 243 5.00 21.02 0.92
C GLY A 243 6.00 20.73 -0.21
N GLU A 244 6.97 19.88 0.00
CA GLU A 244 7.88 19.39 -1.03
C GLU A 244 7.25 18.25 -1.82
N LYS A 245 7.60 18.15 -3.10
CA LYS A 245 7.14 17.10 -4.01
C LYS A 245 8.30 16.29 -4.53
N LEU A 246 8.04 15.01 -4.76
CA LEU A 246 8.93 14.08 -5.43
C LEU A 246 8.12 13.32 -6.48
N TYR A 247 8.59 13.31 -7.72
CA TYR A 247 7.99 12.52 -8.79
C TYR A 247 8.74 11.21 -8.95
N ILE A 248 8.02 10.10 -8.94
CA ILE A 248 8.63 8.78 -8.96
C ILE A 248 7.99 7.93 -10.05
N GLN A 249 8.85 7.25 -10.80
CA GLN A 249 8.50 6.17 -11.70
C GLN A 249 9.13 4.88 -11.17
N VAL A 250 8.46 3.74 -11.35
CA VAL A 250 8.94 2.44 -10.86
C VAL A 250 8.95 1.43 -11.99
N ALA A 251 10.06 0.73 -12.17
CA ALA A 251 10.18 -0.31 -13.19
C ALA A 251 10.90 -1.55 -12.63
N ASN A 252 10.48 -2.74 -13.07
CA ASN A 252 11.19 -3.97 -12.67
C ASN A 252 12.57 -4.07 -13.35
N ASN A 253 12.69 -3.62 -14.59
CA ASN A 253 13.94 -3.66 -15.36
C ASN A 253 13.97 -2.52 -16.37
N ILE A 254 15.12 -1.90 -16.54
CA ILE A 254 15.38 -0.80 -17.48
C ILE A 254 16.62 -1.05 -18.36
N SER A 255 17.05 -2.31 -18.49
CA SER A 255 18.22 -2.67 -19.30
C SER A 255 18.00 -2.48 -20.80
N GLU A 256 16.75 -2.54 -21.27
CA GLU A 256 16.39 -2.24 -22.64
C GLU A 256 16.16 -0.73 -22.84
N GLU A 257 16.85 -0.11 -23.80
CA GLU A 257 16.77 1.32 -24.12
C GLU A 257 15.32 1.79 -24.30
N LYS A 258 14.50 1.03 -25.06
CA LYS A 258 13.10 1.35 -25.28
C LYS A 258 12.27 1.38 -23.99
N THR A 259 12.57 0.48 -23.05
CA THR A 259 11.93 0.47 -21.72
C THR A 259 12.40 1.66 -20.90
N PHE A 260 13.69 1.91 -20.87
CA PHE A 260 14.26 3.07 -20.19
C PHE A 260 13.64 4.39 -20.68
N GLU A 261 13.61 4.63 -22.00
CA GLU A 261 12.99 5.81 -22.59
C GLU A 261 11.51 5.97 -22.20
N ARG A 262 10.77 4.87 -22.21
CA ARG A 262 9.36 4.86 -21.80
C ARG A 262 9.19 5.33 -20.36
N GLU A 263 10.02 4.85 -19.44
CA GLU A 263 9.93 5.16 -18.01
C GLU A 263 10.44 6.58 -17.68
N VAL A 264 11.46 7.08 -18.35
CA VAL A 264 11.97 8.44 -18.09
C VAL A 264 11.12 9.53 -18.78
N SER A 265 10.49 9.21 -19.90
CA SER A 265 9.73 10.19 -20.71
C SER A 265 8.62 10.94 -19.96
N PRO A 266 7.83 10.32 -19.06
CA PRO A 266 6.87 11.06 -18.25
C PRO A 266 7.54 12.08 -17.31
N LEU A 267 8.65 11.71 -16.69
CA LEU A 267 9.41 12.54 -15.76
C LEU A 267 10.07 13.73 -16.49
N LEU A 268 10.66 13.50 -17.65
CA LEU A 268 11.26 14.56 -18.50
C LEU A 268 10.22 15.59 -18.98
N ALA A 269 8.96 15.17 -19.12
CA ALA A 269 7.89 16.07 -19.54
C ALA A 269 7.45 17.05 -18.44
N ILE A 270 7.82 16.81 -17.17
CA ILE A 270 7.51 17.70 -16.04
C ILE A 270 8.46 18.89 -16.08
N LYS A 271 7.92 20.10 -16.11
CA LYS A 271 8.69 21.35 -16.28
C LYS A 271 8.93 22.14 -14.99
N ASP A 272 8.60 21.55 -13.84
CA ASP A 272 8.92 22.18 -12.55
C ASP A 272 10.28 21.71 -12.00
N ALA A 273 10.73 22.39 -10.93
CA ALA A 273 12.03 22.17 -10.31
C ALA A 273 12.05 21.07 -9.23
N PHE A 274 10.91 20.40 -8.98
CA PHE A 274 10.88 19.35 -7.98
C PHE A 274 11.67 18.11 -8.42
N PRO A 275 12.29 17.40 -7.48
CA PRO A 275 13.06 16.19 -7.75
C PRO A 275 12.27 15.13 -8.52
N LYS A 276 12.98 14.39 -9.36
CA LYS A 276 12.46 13.30 -10.17
C LYS A 276 13.33 12.07 -9.95
N MET A 277 12.69 10.91 -9.79
CA MET A 277 13.39 9.66 -9.49
C MET A 277 12.77 8.51 -10.29
N LEU A 278 13.62 7.66 -10.84
CA LEU A 278 13.25 6.34 -11.35
C LEU A 278 13.84 5.27 -10.44
N ILE A 279 12.98 4.46 -9.85
CA ILE A 279 13.36 3.33 -8.99
C ILE A 279 13.25 2.06 -9.83
N ALA A 280 14.33 1.33 -10.00
CA ALA A 280 14.33 0.10 -10.78
C ALA A 280 15.36 -0.91 -10.24
N ARG A 281 15.21 -2.18 -10.58
CA ARG A 281 16.22 -3.21 -10.26
C ARG A 281 17.37 -3.10 -11.25
N THR A 282 18.28 -2.18 -10.98
CA THR A 282 19.40 -1.86 -11.88
C THR A 282 20.64 -2.69 -11.59
N TYR A 283 20.80 -3.14 -10.33
CA TYR A 283 22.03 -3.78 -9.83
C TYR A 283 23.26 -2.86 -10.00
N GLN A 284 23.07 -1.57 -10.04
CA GLN A 284 24.10 -0.55 -10.26
C GLN A 284 23.99 0.56 -9.22
N PRO A 285 25.10 1.24 -8.90
CA PRO A 285 25.07 2.45 -8.09
C PRO A 285 24.14 3.52 -8.68
N GLU A 286 23.64 4.40 -7.82
CA GLU A 286 22.84 5.55 -8.24
C GLU A 286 23.56 6.42 -9.27
N TYR A 287 22.84 6.84 -10.31
CA TYR A 287 23.34 7.77 -11.31
C TYR A 287 22.24 8.76 -11.72
N GLN A 288 22.61 9.77 -12.53
CA GLN A 288 21.66 10.74 -13.04
C GLN A 288 21.57 10.67 -14.57
N HIS A 289 20.35 10.84 -15.05
CA HIS A 289 20.03 10.98 -16.47
C HIS A 289 19.11 12.20 -16.66
N GLU A 290 19.58 13.25 -17.33
CA GLU A 290 18.83 14.49 -17.60
C GLU A 290 18.13 15.07 -16.35
N GLY A 291 18.81 15.06 -15.20
CA GLY A 291 18.27 15.57 -13.93
C GLY A 291 17.31 14.61 -13.20
N ILE A 292 17.09 13.41 -13.73
CA ILE A 292 16.35 12.33 -13.07
C ILE A 292 17.37 11.44 -12.32
N ARG A 293 17.13 11.20 -11.05
CA ARG A 293 17.91 10.22 -10.26
C ARG A 293 17.45 8.82 -10.61
N ILE A 294 18.37 7.96 -11.01
CA ILE A 294 18.13 6.55 -11.28
C ILE A 294 18.71 5.76 -10.12
N VAL A 295 17.87 5.07 -9.37
CA VAL A 295 18.27 4.37 -8.12
C VAL A 295 17.91 2.89 -8.18
N ASP A 296 18.77 2.06 -7.61
CA ASP A 296 18.45 0.64 -7.46
C ASP A 296 17.38 0.45 -6.39
N ALA A 297 16.40 -0.40 -6.69
CA ALA A 297 15.25 -0.64 -5.80
C ALA A 297 15.67 -1.25 -4.47
N ALA A 298 16.63 -2.19 -4.45
CA ALA A 298 17.10 -2.81 -3.22
C ALA A 298 17.84 -1.78 -2.35
N GLU A 299 18.70 -0.97 -2.96
CA GLU A 299 19.42 0.10 -2.27
C GLU A 299 18.46 1.16 -1.70
N TRP A 300 17.47 1.57 -2.50
CA TRP A 300 16.51 2.58 -2.05
C TRP A 300 15.62 2.09 -0.91
N LEU A 301 15.16 0.84 -0.98
CA LEU A 301 14.29 0.22 0.03
C LEU A 301 15.03 -0.15 1.32
N SER A 302 16.34 -0.43 1.26
CA SER A 302 17.15 -0.77 2.44
C SER A 302 17.53 0.44 3.28
N ASN A 303 17.48 1.65 2.71
CA ASN A 303 17.80 2.86 3.45
C ASN A 303 16.75 3.10 4.54
N PRO A 304 17.16 3.12 5.81
CA PRO A 304 16.22 3.34 6.90
C PRO A 304 15.53 4.69 6.77
N ILE A 305 14.30 4.77 7.25
CA ILE A 305 13.58 6.04 7.38
C ILE A 305 14.43 6.93 8.29
N PRO A 306 14.78 8.17 7.88
CA PRO A 306 15.46 9.09 8.79
C PRO A 306 14.63 9.22 10.07
N GLN A 307 15.15 8.73 11.18
CA GLN A 307 14.54 8.98 12.48
C GLN A 307 14.61 10.50 12.69
N LYS A 308 13.46 11.12 12.87
CA LYS A 308 13.46 12.51 13.35
C LYS A 308 13.99 12.50 14.76
N GLU A 309 15.13 13.16 14.97
CA GLU A 309 15.59 13.57 16.29
C GLU A 309 14.55 14.45 16.99
#